data_613496502b6af24476e4032072b273bd
#
_entry.id   613496502b6af24476e4032072b273bd
#
_cell.length_a   1.000
_cell.length_b   1.000
_cell.length_c   1.000
_cell.angle_alpha   90.00
_cell.angle_beta   90.00
_cell.angle_gamma   90.00
#
_symmetry.space_group_name_H-M   'P 1'
#
loop_
_entity.id
_entity.type
_entity.pdbx_description
1 polymer ?
#
loop_
_entity_poly.entity_id
_entity_poly.type
_entity_poly.pdbx_seq_one_letter_code
_entity_poly.pdbx_strand_id
1 'polypeptide(L)'
;SYTAKVYVNDIFAGEHSRSGYTPFRLDITSAVNFGAENRIRVEADNTKADTMLPHNGDFDWADDGGITRRVTLEIREPDGIEYMHITEQIDSMQNGLASGTLIIKTNVDKPCKVTVCDYMTGEKVCESSSLTVPFKNLKLWSCCSPNLYLVTLKTDNDILEERIGIRTFETKGERVDLNGEEIYLKGCEWMPGSHPDFGMAEPLDHSIKCL
;
A
#
# COMPACT_ATOMS: atom_id res chain seq x y z
N SER A 1 16.18 -10.38 -2.44
CA SER A 1 16.88 -10.99 -3.60
C SER A 1 16.51 -10.31 -4.90
N TYR A 2 17.44 -10.30 -5.85
CA TYR A 2 17.29 -9.62 -7.15
C TYR A 2 16.38 -10.36 -8.13
N THR A 3 16.39 -11.70 -8.06
CA THR A 3 15.50 -12.55 -8.84
C THR A 3 14.85 -13.59 -7.92
N ALA A 4 13.57 -13.86 -8.15
CA ALA A 4 12.84 -14.91 -7.46
C ALA A 4 11.99 -15.71 -8.45
N LYS A 5 12.10 -17.04 -8.43
CA LYS A 5 11.25 -17.97 -9.17
C LYS A 5 10.33 -18.68 -8.21
N VAL A 6 9.06 -18.75 -8.53
CA VAL A 6 8.05 -19.37 -7.66
C VAL A 6 7.45 -20.58 -8.33
N TYR A 7 7.34 -21.66 -7.56
CA TYR A 7 6.72 -22.92 -7.96
C TYR A 7 5.65 -23.28 -6.93
N VAL A 8 4.53 -23.78 -7.40
CA VAL A 8 3.46 -24.32 -6.57
C VAL A 8 3.23 -25.77 -6.99
N ASN A 9 3.36 -26.69 -6.06
CA ASN A 9 3.27 -28.16 -6.34
C ASN A 9 4.19 -28.60 -7.50
N ASP A 10 5.40 -28.05 -7.54
CA ASP A 10 6.42 -28.21 -8.57
C ASP A 10 6.06 -27.63 -9.96
N ILE A 11 4.91 -26.98 -10.11
CA ILE A 11 4.52 -26.24 -11.30
C ILE A 11 5.11 -24.83 -11.22
N PHE A 12 5.80 -24.37 -12.27
CA PHE A 12 6.32 -23.00 -12.35
C PHE A 12 5.15 -22.01 -12.42
N ALA A 13 5.06 -21.13 -11.43
CA ALA A 13 3.99 -20.14 -11.32
C ALA A 13 4.40 -18.76 -11.85
N GLY A 14 5.68 -18.44 -11.83
CA GLY A 14 6.18 -17.18 -12.36
C GLY A 14 7.53 -16.74 -11.79
N GLU A 15 8.02 -15.65 -12.31
CA GLU A 15 9.31 -15.06 -11.94
C GLU A 15 9.15 -13.55 -11.71
N HIS A 16 9.85 -13.06 -10.68
CA HIS A 16 10.09 -11.64 -10.47
C HIS A 16 11.58 -11.37 -10.60
N SER A 17 11.99 -10.54 -11.55
CA SER A 17 13.39 -10.34 -11.86
C SER A 17 13.75 -8.86 -12.04
N ARG A 18 15.04 -8.54 -11.83
CA ARG A 18 15.63 -7.21 -11.96
C ARG A 18 15.03 -6.16 -11.01
N SER A 19 14.48 -6.58 -9.86
CA SER A 19 13.84 -5.68 -8.93
C SER A 19 13.88 -6.25 -7.50
N GLY A 20 14.97 -6.02 -6.81
CA GLY A 20 15.25 -6.61 -5.49
C GLY A 20 14.38 -6.04 -4.35
N TYR A 21 13.78 -4.87 -4.54
CA TYR A 21 13.14 -4.09 -3.46
C TYR A 21 11.65 -3.85 -3.65
N THR A 22 11.05 -4.38 -4.71
CA THR A 22 9.61 -4.22 -4.97
C THR A 22 8.82 -5.48 -4.66
N PRO A 23 7.57 -5.36 -4.17
CA PRO A 23 6.67 -6.49 -4.05
C PRO A 23 6.20 -6.97 -5.43
N PHE A 24 5.82 -8.24 -5.51
CA PHE A 24 5.19 -8.81 -6.70
C PHE A 24 4.04 -9.74 -6.30
N ARG A 25 3.14 -9.95 -7.24
CA ARG A 25 2.00 -10.88 -7.10
C ARG A 25 2.01 -11.86 -8.26
N LEU A 26 1.62 -13.10 -7.97
CA LEU A 26 1.47 -14.15 -8.97
C LEU A 26 0.11 -14.81 -8.76
N ASP A 27 -0.63 -14.99 -9.85
CA ASP A 27 -1.81 -15.84 -9.85
C ASP A 27 -1.37 -17.32 -9.87
N ILE A 28 -1.73 -18.03 -8.83
CA ILE A 28 -1.38 -19.44 -8.64
C ILE A 28 -2.60 -20.37 -8.75
N THR A 29 -3.75 -19.84 -9.13
CA THR A 29 -5.03 -20.56 -9.15
C THR A 29 -4.95 -21.90 -9.91
N SER A 30 -4.25 -21.93 -11.04
CA SER A 30 -4.12 -23.14 -11.86
C SER A 30 -3.18 -24.20 -11.29
N ALA A 31 -2.34 -23.84 -10.31
CA ALA A 31 -1.34 -24.74 -9.72
C ALA A 31 -1.72 -25.23 -8.32
N VAL A 32 -2.82 -24.70 -7.76
CA VAL A 32 -3.27 -25.01 -6.39
C VAL A 32 -4.21 -26.22 -6.40
N ASN A 33 -4.02 -27.12 -5.44
CA ASN A 33 -4.97 -28.18 -5.11
C ASN A 33 -5.94 -27.68 -4.05
N PHE A 34 -7.16 -27.33 -4.44
CA PHE A 34 -8.18 -26.84 -3.52
C PHE A 34 -8.57 -27.89 -2.48
N GLY A 35 -8.67 -27.49 -1.21
CA GLY A 35 -9.04 -28.38 -0.11
C GLY A 35 -7.95 -29.36 0.32
N ALA A 36 -6.72 -29.19 -0.16
CA ALA A 36 -5.58 -30.03 0.17
C ALA A 36 -4.34 -29.19 0.57
N GLU A 37 -3.32 -29.88 1.04
CA GLU A 37 -2.01 -29.27 1.30
C GLU A 37 -1.34 -28.86 -0.03
N ASN A 38 -0.72 -27.70 -0.05
CA ASN A 38 0.00 -27.17 -1.19
C ASN A 38 1.42 -26.77 -0.77
N ARG A 39 2.41 -27.10 -1.61
CA ARG A 39 3.80 -26.74 -1.38
C ARG A 39 4.21 -25.58 -2.27
N ILE A 40 4.62 -24.47 -1.64
CA ILE A 40 5.20 -23.33 -2.34
C ILE A 40 6.71 -23.41 -2.19
N ARG A 41 7.44 -23.35 -3.30
CA ARG A 41 8.89 -23.29 -3.36
C ARG A 41 9.31 -21.98 -4.05
N VAL A 42 10.17 -21.23 -3.37
CA VAL A 42 10.73 -19.99 -3.92
C VAL A 42 12.25 -20.19 -4.06
N GLU A 43 12.73 -20.00 -5.27
CA GLU A 43 14.15 -19.94 -5.57
C GLU A 43 14.56 -18.48 -5.64
N ALA A 44 15.33 -18.03 -4.67
CA ALA A 44 15.78 -16.65 -4.56
C ALA A 44 17.25 -16.55 -4.96
N ASP A 45 17.54 -15.71 -5.94
CA ASP A 45 18.90 -15.45 -6.43
C ASP A 45 19.28 -14.00 -6.13
N ASN A 46 20.40 -13.85 -5.42
CA ASN A 46 21.00 -12.56 -5.05
C ASN A 46 22.34 -12.34 -5.75
N THR A 47 22.60 -13.02 -6.85
CA THR A 47 23.81 -12.82 -7.64
C THR A 47 23.84 -11.40 -8.17
N LYS A 48 24.95 -10.72 -7.92
CA LYS A 48 25.17 -9.34 -8.37
C LYS A 48 25.17 -9.26 -9.90
N ALA A 49 24.53 -8.23 -10.42
CA ALA A 49 24.43 -7.96 -11.85
C ALA A 49 24.60 -6.46 -12.11
N ASP A 50 25.14 -6.10 -13.28
CA ASP A 50 25.34 -4.71 -13.69
C ASP A 50 24.05 -3.87 -13.74
N THR A 51 22.90 -4.54 -13.78
CA THR A 51 21.58 -3.92 -13.78
C THR A 51 20.98 -3.75 -12.39
N MET A 52 21.69 -4.16 -11.34
CA MET A 52 21.29 -3.97 -9.93
C MET A 52 21.44 -2.52 -9.47
N LEU A 53 20.58 -2.11 -8.57
CA LEU A 53 20.75 -0.87 -7.82
C LEU A 53 21.14 -1.16 -6.38
N PRO A 54 22.12 -0.42 -5.81
CA PRO A 54 22.98 0.55 -6.50
C PRO A 54 23.97 -0.11 -7.46
N HIS A 55 24.39 0.65 -8.47
CA HIS A 55 25.39 0.17 -9.45
C HIS A 55 26.73 -0.08 -8.78
N ASN A 56 27.54 -0.95 -9.39
CA ASN A 56 28.90 -1.34 -8.98
C ASN A 56 28.98 -2.18 -7.70
N GLY A 57 27.85 -2.58 -7.13
CA GLY A 57 27.82 -3.51 -5.99
C GLY A 57 28.36 -2.97 -4.67
N ASP A 58 28.53 -1.66 -4.55
CA ASP A 58 28.85 -1.00 -3.29
C ASP A 58 27.55 -0.58 -2.61
N PHE A 59 27.22 -1.30 -1.52
CA PHE A 59 26.04 -1.05 -0.69
C PHE A 59 26.54 -0.59 0.69
N ASP A 60 25.91 0.42 1.24
CA ASP A 60 26.08 0.81 2.64
C ASP A 60 25.03 0.19 3.56
N TRP A 61 24.28 -0.80 3.05
CA TRP A 61 23.40 -1.66 3.83
C TRP A 61 23.66 -3.14 3.54
N ALA A 62 23.13 -4.03 4.39
CA ALA A 62 23.29 -5.47 4.22
C ALA A 62 22.64 -5.97 2.93
N ASP A 63 23.38 -6.74 2.14
CA ASP A 63 22.94 -7.34 0.88
C ASP A 63 22.42 -8.77 1.13
N ASP A 64 21.43 -8.89 2.00
CA ASP A 64 20.85 -10.20 2.38
C ASP A 64 20.00 -10.77 1.26
N GLY A 65 20.21 -12.04 0.97
CA GLY A 65 19.38 -12.83 0.04
C GLY A 65 18.14 -13.41 0.71
N GLY A 66 17.27 -14.02 -0.09
CA GLY A 66 16.09 -14.72 0.38
C GLY A 66 14.85 -13.82 0.48
N ILE A 67 13.92 -14.23 1.34
CA ILE A 67 12.66 -13.53 1.56
C ILE A 67 12.78 -12.68 2.81
N THR A 68 12.89 -11.38 2.66
CA THR A 68 13.11 -10.42 3.75
C THR A 68 11.82 -9.72 4.21
N ARG A 69 10.70 -9.92 3.52
CA ARG A 69 9.41 -9.29 3.82
C ARG A 69 8.29 -10.34 3.84
N ARG A 70 7.10 -9.90 4.21
CA ARG A 70 5.93 -10.75 4.37
C ARG A 70 5.55 -11.45 3.05
N VAL A 71 5.20 -12.74 3.16
CA VAL A 71 4.51 -13.51 2.12
C VAL A 71 3.06 -13.64 2.54
N THR A 72 2.14 -13.33 1.64
CA THR A 72 0.69 -13.40 1.87
C THR A 72 0.03 -14.24 0.79
N LEU A 73 -0.97 -15.01 1.16
CA LEU A 73 -1.90 -15.65 0.25
C LEU A 73 -3.19 -14.82 0.24
N GLU A 74 -3.58 -14.36 -0.94
CA GLU A 74 -4.83 -13.65 -1.15
C GLU A 74 -5.82 -14.58 -1.86
N ILE A 75 -6.98 -14.77 -1.27
CA ILE A 75 -8.09 -15.53 -1.86
C ILE A 75 -9.14 -14.51 -2.26
N ARG A 76 -9.52 -14.52 -3.51
CA ARG A 76 -10.46 -13.56 -4.09
C ARG A 76 -11.52 -14.27 -4.92
N GLU A 77 -12.69 -13.64 -5.01
CA GLU A 77 -13.67 -14.02 -6.03
C GLU A 77 -13.11 -13.68 -7.43
N PRO A 78 -13.44 -14.47 -8.47
CA PRO A 78 -12.93 -14.26 -9.83
C PRO A 78 -13.16 -12.83 -10.35
N ASP A 79 -14.28 -12.21 -9.93
CA ASP A 79 -14.67 -10.85 -10.28
C ASP A 79 -14.52 -9.88 -9.10
N GLY A 80 -13.67 -10.19 -8.14
CA GLY A 80 -13.46 -9.42 -6.92
C GLY A 80 -12.79 -8.06 -7.15
N ILE A 81 -12.79 -7.25 -6.11
CA ILE A 81 -12.14 -5.95 -6.12
C ILE A 81 -10.63 -6.16 -5.89
N GLU A 82 -9.82 -5.89 -6.91
CA GLU A 82 -8.35 -6.04 -6.82
C GLU A 82 -7.68 -4.84 -6.17
N TYR A 83 -8.20 -3.63 -6.46
CA TYR A 83 -7.67 -2.40 -5.93
C TYR A 83 -8.74 -1.32 -5.85
N MET A 84 -8.50 -0.37 -4.96
CA MET A 84 -9.23 0.88 -4.84
C MET A 84 -8.22 2.01 -4.70
N HIS A 85 -8.09 2.84 -5.74
CA HIS A 85 -7.25 4.02 -5.71
C HIS A 85 -8.14 5.25 -5.55
N ILE A 86 -7.94 6.00 -4.47
CA ILE A 86 -8.75 7.15 -4.10
C ILE A 86 -7.95 8.42 -4.31
N THR A 87 -8.56 9.37 -5.01
CA THR A 87 -7.99 10.71 -5.20
C THR A 87 -8.99 11.74 -4.66
N GLU A 88 -8.53 12.66 -3.83
CA GLU A 88 -9.31 13.75 -3.30
C GLU A 88 -9.22 14.97 -4.22
N GLN A 89 -10.33 15.39 -4.75
CA GLN A 89 -10.47 16.69 -5.41
C GLN A 89 -11.13 17.63 -4.41
N ILE A 90 -10.36 18.57 -3.86
CA ILE A 90 -10.83 19.53 -2.86
C ILE A 90 -11.23 20.82 -3.57
N ASP A 91 -12.51 21.20 -3.44
CA ASP A 91 -13.06 22.43 -4.03
C ASP A 91 -12.94 23.63 -3.10
N SER A 92 -13.01 23.40 -1.80
CA SER A 92 -12.90 24.44 -0.78
C SER A 92 -12.35 23.92 0.53
N MET A 93 -11.58 24.77 1.21
CA MET A 93 -11.07 24.53 2.56
C MET A 93 -11.31 25.77 3.43
N GLN A 94 -11.92 25.58 4.59
CA GLN A 94 -12.14 26.66 5.56
C GLN A 94 -12.24 26.11 6.98
N ASN A 95 -11.58 26.75 7.93
CA ASN A 95 -11.65 26.42 9.37
C ASN A 95 -11.34 24.95 9.69
N GLY A 96 -10.36 24.34 8.99
CA GLY A 96 -9.98 22.94 9.18
C GLY A 96 -10.95 21.91 8.57
N LEU A 97 -11.91 22.38 7.77
CA LEU A 97 -12.87 21.56 7.05
C LEU A 97 -12.66 21.69 5.54
N ALA A 98 -12.96 20.63 4.81
CA ALA A 98 -12.94 20.60 3.35
C ALA A 98 -14.25 20.11 2.75
N SER A 99 -14.57 20.59 1.56
CA SER A 99 -15.63 20.07 0.71
C SER A 99 -15.06 19.79 -0.67
N GLY A 100 -15.58 18.76 -1.34
CA GLY A 100 -15.05 18.32 -2.62
C GLY A 100 -15.62 16.97 -3.06
N THR A 101 -14.79 16.20 -3.75
CA THR A 101 -15.19 14.93 -4.33
C THR A 101 -14.06 13.90 -4.18
N LEU A 102 -14.39 12.69 -3.73
CA LEU A 102 -13.51 11.54 -3.84
C LEU A 102 -13.73 10.89 -5.22
N ILE A 103 -12.65 10.69 -5.95
CA ILE A 103 -12.64 9.99 -7.23
C ILE A 103 -11.98 8.64 -7.00
N ILE A 104 -12.73 7.56 -7.23
CA ILE A 104 -12.28 6.19 -7.00
C ILE A 104 -12.00 5.52 -8.34
N LYS A 105 -10.82 4.93 -8.47
CA LYS A 105 -10.45 4.04 -9.57
C LYS A 105 -10.31 2.61 -9.05
N THR A 106 -10.89 1.67 -9.74
CA THR A 106 -10.90 0.24 -9.40
C THR A 106 -10.93 -0.60 -10.67
N ASN A 107 -10.68 -1.90 -10.57
CA ASN A 107 -10.82 -2.86 -11.67
C ASN A 107 -12.29 -3.26 -11.93
N VAL A 108 -13.24 -2.91 -11.03
CA VAL A 108 -14.62 -3.38 -11.12
C VAL A 108 -15.46 -2.43 -11.95
N ASP A 109 -16.13 -2.97 -12.99
CA ASP A 109 -17.11 -2.28 -13.82
C ASP A 109 -18.55 -2.81 -13.51
N LYS A 110 -18.88 -2.93 -12.25
CA LYS A 110 -20.15 -3.42 -11.74
C LYS A 110 -20.82 -2.38 -10.87
N PRO A 111 -22.13 -2.44 -10.66
CA PRO A 111 -22.80 -1.65 -9.64
C PRO A 111 -22.09 -1.81 -8.29
N CYS A 112 -21.76 -0.72 -7.68
CA CYS A 112 -21.07 -0.71 -6.40
C CYS A 112 -21.65 0.35 -5.48
N LYS A 113 -21.44 0.17 -4.20
CA LYS A 113 -21.76 1.15 -3.18
C LYS A 113 -20.47 1.60 -2.50
N VAL A 114 -20.28 2.91 -2.42
CA VAL A 114 -19.20 3.52 -1.66
C VAL A 114 -19.78 4.14 -0.39
N THR A 115 -19.21 3.81 0.74
CA THR A 115 -19.55 4.41 2.04
C THR A 115 -18.29 5.01 2.65
N VAL A 116 -18.41 6.20 3.22
CA VAL A 116 -17.32 6.89 3.91
C VAL A 116 -17.74 7.12 5.35
N CYS A 117 -16.95 6.63 6.28
CA CYS A 117 -17.18 6.79 7.72
C CYS A 117 -16.00 7.51 8.37
N ASP A 118 -16.25 8.32 9.37
CA ASP A 118 -15.21 8.80 10.28
C ASP A 118 -14.56 7.58 10.94
N TYR A 119 -13.23 7.46 10.83
CA TYR A 119 -12.52 6.27 11.26
C TYR A 119 -12.55 6.04 12.78
N MET A 120 -12.62 7.11 13.55
CA MET A 120 -12.60 7.03 15.03
C MET A 120 -13.97 6.77 15.61
N THR A 121 -15.02 7.37 15.04
CA THR A 121 -16.39 7.28 15.57
C THR A 121 -17.23 6.20 14.89
N GLY A 122 -16.85 5.79 13.68
CA GLY A 122 -17.65 4.91 12.81
C GLY A 122 -18.87 5.60 12.20
N GLU A 123 -19.07 6.91 12.45
CA GLU A 123 -20.19 7.66 11.90
C GLU A 123 -20.09 7.76 10.38
N LYS A 124 -21.16 7.42 9.69
CA LYS A 124 -21.25 7.58 8.24
C LYS A 124 -21.36 9.05 7.87
N VAL A 125 -20.41 9.56 7.10
CA VAL A 125 -20.34 10.96 6.68
C VAL A 125 -20.84 11.20 5.25
N CYS A 126 -20.66 10.23 4.35
CA CYS A 126 -21.25 10.27 3.01
C CYS A 126 -21.33 8.86 2.41
N GLU A 127 -22.16 8.73 1.36
CA GLU A 127 -22.27 7.50 0.57
C GLU A 127 -22.66 7.84 -0.88
N SER A 128 -22.36 6.92 -1.79
CA SER A 128 -22.68 7.04 -3.22
C SER A 128 -22.83 5.66 -3.84
N SER A 129 -23.68 5.55 -4.86
CA SER A 129 -23.72 4.40 -5.78
C SER A 129 -22.81 4.59 -7.01
N SER A 130 -21.97 5.62 -6.98
CA SER A 130 -21.00 5.95 -8.01
C SER A 130 -19.61 5.97 -7.42
N LEU A 131 -18.59 5.75 -8.26
CA LEU A 131 -17.17 5.89 -7.92
C LEU A 131 -16.72 7.36 -7.76
N THR A 132 -17.65 8.29 -7.91
CA THR A 132 -17.49 9.70 -7.64
C THR A 132 -18.35 10.07 -6.43
N VAL A 133 -17.73 10.42 -5.31
CA VAL A 133 -18.38 10.60 -4.01
C VAL A 133 -18.23 12.04 -3.55
N PRO A 134 -19.26 12.88 -3.70
CA PRO A 134 -19.23 14.24 -3.15
C PRO A 134 -19.18 14.22 -1.62
N PHE A 135 -18.39 15.09 -1.03
CA PHE A 135 -18.34 15.27 0.41
C PHE A 135 -18.40 16.74 0.81
N LYS A 136 -18.89 16.99 2.03
CA LYS A 136 -19.00 18.36 2.58
C LYS A 136 -18.51 18.38 4.01
N ASN A 137 -17.74 19.43 4.34
CA ASN A 137 -17.31 19.74 5.70
C ASN A 137 -16.61 18.57 6.41
N LEU A 138 -15.83 17.78 5.69
CA LEU A 138 -14.97 16.76 6.30
C LEU A 138 -13.77 17.44 6.96
N LYS A 139 -13.36 16.95 8.14
CA LYS A 139 -12.18 17.44 8.85
C LYS A 139 -10.92 17.11 8.05
N LEU A 140 -10.06 18.11 7.91
CA LEU A 140 -8.76 17.91 7.30
C LEU A 140 -7.86 17.05 8.18
N TRP A 141 -7.05 16.24 7.53
CA TRP A 141 -5.91 15.59 8.18
C TRP A 141 -4.76 16.59 8.33
N SER A 142 -4.16 16.63 9.51
CA SER A 142 -2.93 17.38 9.76
C SER A 142 -2.04 16.63 10.74
N CYS A 143 -0.78 17.04 10.89
CA CYS A 143 0.16 16.44 11.83
C CYS A 143 -0.35 16.53 13.30
N CYS A 144 -1.06 17.59 13.65
CA CYS A 144 -1.62 17.81 15.00
C CYS A 144 -3.02 17.22 15.17
N SER A 145 -3.73 16.97 14.08
CA SER A 145 -5.10 16.43 14.07
C SER A 145 -5.23 15.42 12.93
N PRO A 146 -4.75 14.19 13.10
CA PRO A 146 -4.71 13.17 12.05
C PRO A 146 -6.07 12.53 11.82
N ASN A 147 -7.07 13.34 11.40
CA ASN A 147 -8.41 12.88 11.11
C ASN A 147 -8.38 11.92 9.92
N LEU A 148 -8.95 10.73 10.08
CA LEU A 148 -8.99 9.68 9.07
C LEU A 148 -10.43 9.27 8.78
N TYR A 149 -10.64 8.79 7.57
CA TYR A 149 -11.90 8.24 7.09
C TYR A 149 -11.68 6.84 6.55
N LEU A 150 -12.61 5.94 6.84
CA LEU A 150 -12.69 4.62 6.24
C LEU A 150 -13.59 4.69 5.02
N VAL A 151 -13.03 4.41 3.86
CA VAL A 151 -13.77 4.29 2.61
C VAL A 151 -13.98 2.82 2.32
N THR A 152 -15.24 2.40 2.27
CA THR A 152 -15.65 1.04 1.96
C THR A 152 -16.25 1.01 0.55
N LEU A 153 -15.64 0.24 -0.36
CA LEU A 153 -16.18 -0.09 -1.67
C LEU A 153 -16.79 -1.48 -1.57
N LYS A 154 -18.09 -1.58 -1.84
CA LYS A 154 -18.85 -2.84 -1.77
C LYS A 154 -19.50 -3.15 -3.10
N THR A 155 -19.33 -4.37 -3.58
CA THR A 155 -20.10 -5.01 -4.66
C THR A 155 -21.05 -6.05 -4.06
N ASP A 156 -21.76 -6.78 -4.88
CA ASP A 156 -22.64 -7.87 -4.39
C ASP A 156 -21.85 -8.99 -3.71
N ASN A 157 -20.61 -9.24 -4.14
CA ASN A 157 -19.83 -10.40 -3.73
C ASN A 157 -18.53 -10.05 -2.97
N ASP A 158 -18.13 -8.76 -2.91
CA ASP A 158 -16.84 -8.38 -2.34
C ASP A 158 -16.87 -7.02 -1.66
N ILE A 159 -15.93 -6.82 -0.73
CA ILE A 159 -15.75 -5.58 0.01
C ILE A 159 -14.27 -5.26 0.10
N LEU A 160 -13.91 -4.03 -0.24
CA LEU A 160 -12.57 -3.49 -0.02
C LEU A 160 -12.64 -2.20 0.79
N GLU A 161 -11.74 -2.07 1.76
CA GLU A 161 -11.68 -0.91 2.66
C GLU A 161 -10.31 -0.25 2.61
N GLU A 162 -10.31 1.07 2.55
CA GLU A 162 -9.11 1.90 2.58
C GLU A 162 -9.27 3.05 3.56
N ARG A 163 -8.18 3.39 4.26
CA ARG A 163 -8.10 4.56 5.13
C ARG A 163 -7.50 5.74 4.39
N ILE A 164 -8.18 6.88 4.43
CA ILE A 164 -7.70 8.13 3.84
C ILE A 164 -7.72 9.27 4.85
N GLY A 165 -6.89 10.28 4.61
CA GLY A 165 -6.96 11.57 5.31
C GLY A 165 -7.15 12.67 4.28
N ILE A 166 -8.19 13.47 4.40
CA ILE A 166 -8.49 14.58 3.48
C ILE A 166 -7.44 15.67 3.68
N ARG A 167 -6.62 15.95 2.66
CA ARG A 167 -5.55 16.95 2.73
C ARG A 167 -5.10 17.38 1.36
N THR A 168 -4.49 18.58 1.28
CA THR A 168 -3.64 18.97 0.16
C THR A 168 -2.17 18.92 0.59
N PHE A 169 -1.30 18.47 -0.30
CA PHE A 169 0.14 18.47 -0.09
C PHE A 169 0.80 18.99 -1.37
N GLU A 170 1.42 20.16 -1.29
CA GLU A 170 1.91 20.88 -2.46
C GLU A 170 3.33 21.40 -2.24
N THR A 171 4.10 21.48 -3.30
CA THR A 171 5.38 22.19 -3.32
C THR A 171 5.22 23.55 -3.98
N LYS A 172 5.71 24.62 -3.33
CA LYS A 172 5.69 25.99 -3.85
C LYS A 172 7.09 26.59 -3.77
N GLY A 173 7.84 26.47 -4.87
CA GLY A 173 9.26 26.81 -4.89
C GLY A 173 10.05 25.88 -3.97
N GLU A 174 10.71 26.43 -2.96
CA GLU A 174 11.55 25.67 -2.00
C GLU A 174 10.79 25.24 -0.74
N ARG A 175 9.49 25.49 -0.66
CA ARG A 175 8.69 25.13 0.50
C ARG A 175 7.66 24.05 0.20
N VAL A 176 7.23 23.37 1.25
CA VAL A 176 6.17 22.38 1.23
C VAL A 176 4.98 22.90 2.03
N ASP A 177 3.80 22.88 1.42
CA ASP A 177 2.55 23.29 2.05
C ASP A 177 1.67 22.06 2.32
N LEU A 178 1.13 21.97 3.53
CA LEU A 178 0.07 21.05 3.92
C LEU A 178 -1.20 21.86 4.20
N ASN A 179 -2.27 21.60 3.46
CA ASN A 179 -3.53 22.36 3.55
C ASN A 179 -3.36 23.87 3.36
N GLY A 180 -2.39 24.27 2.54
CA GLY A 180 -2.08 25.68 2.25
C GLY A 180 -1.17 26.36 3.27
N GLU A 181 -0.78 25.69 4.35
CA GLU A 181 0.16 26.19 5.36
C GLU A 181 1.54 25.55 5.17
N GLU A 182 2.58 26.37 5.27
CA GLU A 182 3.95 25.88 5.19
C GLU A 182 4.29 24.95 6.33
N ILE A 183 4.88 23.81 6.00
CA ILE A 183 5.37 22.84 6.99
C ILE A 183 6.86 22.61 6.84
N TYR A 184 7.51 22.32 7.97
CA TYR A 184 8.89 21.86 8.01
C TYR A 184 8.91 20.34 8.23
N LEU A 185 9.40 19.60 7.23
CA LEU A 185 9.51 18.14 7.32
C LEU A 185 10.71 17.75 8.18
N LYS A 186 10.45 17.09 9.30
CA LYS A 186 11.48 16.50 10.18
C LYS A 186 11.48 15.00 9.98
N GLY A 187 12.66 14.43 9.76
CA GLY A 187 12.79 13.00 9.55
C GLY A 187 14.17 12.51 9.95
N CYS A 188 14.28 11.21 10.05
CA CYS A 188 15.56 10.51 10.18
C CYS A 188 15.62 9.43 9.12
N GLU A 189 16.82 9.05 8.74
CA GLU A 189 17.05 7.86 7.95
C GLU A 189 17.02 6.63 8.86
N TRP A 190 16.26 5.62 8.46
CA TRP A 190 16.28 4.31 9.08
C TRP A 190 16.80 3.30 8.08
N MET A 191 17.99 2.80 8.33
CA MET A 191 18.65 1.82 7.47
C MET A 191 18.55 0.43 8.09
N PRO A 192 17.72 -0.48 7.51
CA PRO A 192 17.65 -1.86 7.99
C PRO A 192 18.98 -2.58 7.72
N GLY A 193 19.24 -3.65 8.48
CA GLY A 193 20.45 -4.46 8.32
C GLY A 193 21.54 -4.15 9.34
N SER A 194 21.36 -3.16 10.22
CA SER A 194 22.32 -2.83 11.27
C SER A 194 22.25 -3.79 12.48
N HIS A 195 21.12 -4.44 12.71
CA HIS A 195 20.96 -5.39 13.80
C HIS A 195 21.47 -6.78 13.40
N PRO A 196 22.40 -7.39 14.15
CA PRO A 196 23.06 -8.64 13.75
C PRO A 196 22.10 -9.83 13.63
N ASP A 197 21.00 -9.86 14.42
CA ASP A 197 20.07 -10.98 14.44
C ASP A 197 19.00 -10.87 13.33
N PHE A 198 18.76 -9.68 12.79
CA PHE A 198 17.67 -9.45 11.85
C PHE A 198 18.14 -9.17 10.42
N GLY A 199 19.32 -8.57 10.25
CA GLY A 199 19.79 -8.13 8.94
C GLY A 199 18.71 -7.31 8.22
N MET A 200 18.55 -7.53 6.93
CA MET A 200 17.51 -6.86 6.12
C MET A 200 16.06 -7.32 6.42
N ALA A 201 15.89 -8.37 7.20
CA ALA A 201 14.57 -8.89 7.62
C ALA A 201 14.09 -8.30 8.96
N GLU A 202 14.57 -7.12 9.31
CA GLU A 202 14.22 -6.44 10.56
C GLU A 202 12.69 -6.33 10.76
N PRO A 203 12.15 -6.86 11.88
CA PRO A 203 10.71 -6.83 12.11
C PRO A 203 10.24 -5.44 12.54
N LEU A 204 9.00 -5.10 12.17
CA LEU A 204 8.40 -3.80 12.48
C LEU A 204 8.40 -3.49 13.99
N ASP A 205 8.15 -4.51 14.83
CA ASP A 205 8.15 -4.35 16.29
C ASP A 205 9.51 -3.92 16.85
N HIS A 206 10.60 -4.32 16.20
CA HIS A 206 11.93 -3.84 16.57
C HIS A 206 12.09 -2.38 16.17
N SER A 207 11.77 -2.02 14.94
CA SER A 207 11.85 -0.64 14.45
C SER A 207 11.02 0.33 15.32
N ILE A 208 9.80 -0.07 15.73
CA ILE A 208 8.95 0.73 16.63
C ILE A 208 9.60 0.95 18.00
N LYS A 209 10.33 -0.04 18.53
CA LYS A 209 11.01 0.09 19.83
C LYS A 209 12.23 1.00 19.79
N CYS A 210 12.81 1.19 18.61
CA CYS A 210 13.98 2.04 18.40
C CYS A 210 13.63 3.51 18.13
N LEU A 211 12.40 3.79 17.70
CA LEU A 211 11.86 5.13 17.47
C LEU A 211 11.18 5.69 18.71
#